data_5dd2db2737ede3cfde0a34b145d963b7
#
_entry.id   5dd2db2737ede3cfde0a34b145d963b7
#
_cell.length_a   1.000
_cell.length_b   1.000
_cell.length_c   1.000
_cell.angle_alpha   90.00
_cell.angle_beta   90.00
_cell.angle_gamma   90.00
#
_symmetry.space_group_name_H-M   'P 1'
#
loop_
_entity.id
_entity.type
_entity.pdbx_description
1 polymer ?
#
loop_
_entity_poly.entity_id
_entity_poly.type
_entity_poly.pdbx_seq_one_letter_code
_entity_poly.pdbx_strand_id
1 'polypeptide(L)'
;MDSTAEKVDVIVVGAGWNGLISAKTYLDFAPTTNLVIIDEQSSFGGVWATDKLYPGLYAQIKHGLFEYSFYPMKHEGITDDGYVSGETIHNYLTDFAQDYDLTRRTRLRTRVTRVIRLASGGWRLEIEDKAPIECEKLIYASGATSHPVIPAWPRNNFTSTVIHSSEMGVHLEALGKINTATVIGGAKSAYDTVFFLLNAGKKVNWIIREDGSGPLAIMPPTLLGLRNTMDVVTTRFMALMGMSIMSTDGAGHQFFQRTLLGRGMVYIFWLIVNWIADRHAGYSKSENARKLRPGPEGNGIFWANAGLGAASVPLFWKTFHRGDCTVHRTDIASLDNGNVVNLKNGESFQTDYIVMCTGFDKSFQVFSEELQQELGFLPNPEEDEKWAKLGEEAEKTVDELLPYLKKSPFGEKKFERELTAGGRKLLHGPSRHYRRLIVPKLAAQGDRSVTFPGFIHSIFTPTVSETQALWGTAFLLGLHDVPSQEEMEQEVAEWNTWTGKRYVAQGRKHAYAIYDFLPYIDTLLGDLGVKTYRKKGFFSGLFAPAYPSEYKGMQQEYLQSLGQRATPDYTASGSMTPVSAGSATPSVGPDGLSIVKQENGHTNSVKPLGFN
;
A
#
# COMPACT_ATOMS: atom_id res chain seq x y z
N MET A 1 -31.58 25.70 -2.27
CA MET A 1 -32.41 24.55 -2.70
C MET A 1 -31.74 23.33 -2.16
N ASP A 2 -32.34 22.67 -1.16
CA ASP A 2 -31.87 21.37 -0.72
C ASP A 2 -32.07 20.39 -1.87
N SER A 3 -31.00 20.11 -2.61
CA SER A 3 -31.04 19.03 -3.58
C SER A 3 -31.19 17.73 -2.79
N THR A 4 -32.29 17.02 -3.04
CA THR A 4 -32.50 15.70 -2.43
C THR A 4 -31.31 14.82 -2.74
N ALA A 5 -30.66 14.27 -1.69
CA ALA A 5 -29.53 13.39 -1.85
C ALA A 5 -29.92 12.14 -2.65
N GLU A 6 -29.07 11.74 -3.58
CA GLU A 6 -29.19 10.42 -4.22
C GLU A 6 -28.94 9.32 -3.19
N LYS A 7 -29.72 8.23 -3.22
CA LYS A 7 -29.58 7.11 -2.30
C LYS A 7 -29.09 5.85 -3.03
N VAL A 8 -28.06 5.23 -2.50
CA VAL A 8 -27.50 3.97 -2.98
C VAL A 8 -27.22 3.06 -1.78
N ASP A 9 -27.03 1.76 -2.01
CA ASP A 9 -26.76 0.83 -0.91
C ASP A 9 -25.30 0.93 -0.47
N VAL A 10 -24.36 1.01 -1.43
CA VAL A 10 -22.92 1.01 -1.18
C VAL A 10 -22.22 2.07 -2.03
N ILE A 11 -21.34 2.83 -1.39
CA ILE A 11 -20.38 3.69 -2.09
C ILE A 11 -18.97 3.13 -1.89
N VAL A 12 -18.23 3.01 -3.00
CA VAL A 12 -16.79 2.77 -3.00
C VAL A 12 -16.08 4.06 -3.43
N VAL A 13 -15.22 4.61 -2.57
CA VAL A 13 -14.40 5.78 -2.89
C VAL A 13 -13.04 5.33 -3.37
N GLY A 14 -12.73 5.59 -4.64
CA GLY A 14 -11.49 5.22 -5.32
C GLY A 14 -11.67 4.12 -6.36
N ALA A 15 -11.15 4.34 -7.57
CA ALA A 15 -11.16 3.43 -8.71
C ALA A 15 -9.76 2.88 -9.05
N GLY A 16 -8.93 2.65 -8.03
CA GLY A 16 -7.63 1.97 -8.11
C GLY A 16 -7.71 0.50 -7.70
N TRP A 17 -6.54 -0.13 -7.44
CA TRP A 17 -6.43 -1.54 -7.03
C TRP A 17 -7.42 -1.95 -5.94
N ASN A 18 -7.52 -1.18 -4.86
CA ASN A 18 -8.34 -1.55 -3.71
C ASN A 18 -9.84 -1.36 -3.97
N GLY A 19 -10.23 -0.24 -4.59
CA GLY A 19 -11.64 0.05 -4.82
C GLY A 19 -12.29 -0.88 -5.85
N LEU A 20 -11.61 -1.12 -6.96
CA LEU A 20 -12.13 -2.00 -8.02
C LEU A 20 -12.35 -3.44 -7.53
N ILE A 21 -11.36 -4.02 -6.86
CA ILE A 21 -11.51 -5.39 -6.33
C ILE A 21 -12.52 -5.45 -5.19
N SER A 22 -12.62 -4.42 -4.34
CA SER A 22 -13.64 -4.37 -3.28
C SER A 22 -15.05 -4.31 -3.86
N ALA A 23 -15.27 -3.48 -4.90
CA ALA A 23 -16.55 -3.41 -5.58
C ALA A 23 -16.94 -4.75 -6.24
N LYS A 24 -15.99 -5.35 -6.97
CA LYS A 24 -16.19 -6.67 -7.60
C LYS A 24 -16.51 -7.73 -6.56
N THR A 25 -15.72 -7.81 -5.49
CA THR A 25 -15.91 -8.82 -4.45
C THR A 25 -17.24 -8.61 -3.73
N TYR A 26 -17.62 -7.37 -3.42
CA TYR A 26 -18.91 -7.09 -2.79
C TYR A 26 -20.08 -7.54 -3.68
N LEU A 27 -20.01 -7.25 -4.99
CA LEU A 27 -21.05 -7.66 -5.95
C LEU A 27 -21.12 -9.17 -6.17
N ASP A 28 -20.02 -9.90 -6.01
CA ASP A 28 -20.05 -11.37 -6.05
C ASP A 28 -20.87 -11.97 -4.90
N PHE A 29 -20.84 -11.34 -3.71
CA PHE A 29 -21.61 -11.79 -2.55
C PHE A 29 -23.05 -11.23 -2.56
N ALA A 30 -23.25 -10.04 -3.11
CA ALA A 30 -24.53 -9.33 -3.12
C ALA A 30 -24.78 -8.69 -4.50
N PRO A 31 -25.13 -9.49 -5.53
CA PRO A 31 -25.16 -9.04 -6.94
C PRO A 31 -26.26 -8.02 -7.26
N THR A 32 -27.31 -7.94 -6.46
CA THR A 32 -28.43 -7.01 -6.64
C THR A 32 -28.18 -5.62 -6.02
N THR A 33 -27.07 -5.44 -5.33
CA THR A 33 -26.72 -4.19 -4.63
C THR A 33 -26.60 -3.02 -5.61
N ASN A 34 -27.25 -1.90 -5.28
CA ASN A 34 -27.03 -0.63 -5.94
C ASN A 34 -25.71 -0.03 -5.44
N LEU A 35 -24.58 -0.45 -6.05
CA LEU A 35 -23.23 -0.03 -5.72
C LEU A 35 -22.73 0.97 -6.73
N VAL A 36 -22.16 2.08 -6.23
CA VAL A 36 -21.52 3.14 -7.03
C VAL A 36 -20.06 3.29 -6.62
N ILE A 37 -19.16 3.38 -7.60
CA ILE A 37 -17.75 3.71 -7.41
C ILE A 37 -17.57 5.18 -7.79
N ILE A 38 -16.85 5.95 -6.98
CA ILE A 38 -16.53 7.36 -7.27
C ILE A 38 -15.04 7.60 -7.18
N ASP A 39 -14.49 8.36 -8.14
CA ASP A 39 -13.08 8.75 -8.17
C ASP A 39 -12.92 10.18 -8.73
N GLU A 40 -12.01 10.95 -8.16
CA GLU A 40 -11.70 12.30 -8.63
C GLU A 40 -10.91 12.32 -9.94
N GLN A 41 -10.23 11.22 -10.28
CA GLN A 41 -9.40 11.10 -11.47
C GLN A 41 -10.23 11.06 -12.75
N SER A 42 -9.57 11.37 -13.88
CA SER A 42 -10.17 11.32 -15.22
C SER A 42 -10.29 9.90 -15.79
N SER A 43 -9.56 8.93 -15.20
CA SER A 43 -9.46 7.55 -15.65
C SER A 43 -9.31 6.59 -14.47
N PHE A 44 -9.52 5.31 -14.72
CA PHE A 44 -9.23 4.25 -13.77
C PHE A 44 -7.74 4.20 -13.39
N GLY A 45 -7.42 3.52 -12.29
CA GLY A 45 -6.05 3.19 -11.94
C GLY A 45 -5.50 3.85 -10.67
N GLY A 46 -6.16 4.90 -10.14
CA GLY A 46 -5.68 5.62 -8.95
C GLY A 46 -4.31 6.27 -9.18
N VAL A 47 -3.23 5.74 -8.59
CA VAL A 47 -1.86 6.24 -8.84
C VAL A 47 -1.33 5.91 -10.23
N TRP A 48 -2.01 5.05 -10.97
CA TRP A 48 -1.74 4.67 -12.36
C TRP A 48 -2.74 5.28 -13.35
N ALA A 49 -3.48 6.30 -12.95
CA ALA A 49 -4.36 7.05 -13.85
C ALA A 49 -3.54 7.75 -14.95
N THR A 50 -4.12 7.94 -16.14
CA THR A 50 -3.44 8.47 -17.33
C THR A 50 -2.66 9.75 -17.08
N ASP A 51 -3.23 10.68 -16.32
CA ASP A 51 -2.63 11.98 -16.03
C ASP A 51 -1.37 11.89 -15.13
N LYS A 52 -1.12 10.72 -14.52
CA LYS A 52 0.03 10.46 -13.64
C LYS A 52 1.13 9.65 -14.33
N LEU A 53 0.85 9.12 -15.53
CA LEU A 53 1.81 8.30 -16.27
C LEU A 53 2.87 9.16 -16.97
N TYR A 54 4.10 8.67 -16.96
CA TYR A 54 5.21 9.25 -17.71
C TYR A 54 6.16 8.15 -18.21
N PRO A 55 6.93 8.38 -19.27
CA PRO A 55 7.87 7.40 -19.80
C PRO A 55 8.89 6.95 -18.75
N GLY A 56 9.07 5.65 -18.61
CA GLY A 56 10.00 5.09 -17.64
C GLY A 56 9.40 4.91 -16.22
N LEU A 57 8.09 5.13 -16.05
CA LEU A 57 7.41 4.77 -14.82
C LEU A 57 7.13 3.26 -14.80
N TYR A 58 7.77 2.55 -13.88
CA TYR A 58 7.59 1.11 -13.69
C TYR A 58 7.19 0.78 -12.25
N ALA A 59 6.42 -0.29 -12.10
CA ALA A 59 6.18 -0.88 -10.79
C ALA A 59 7.46 -1.51 -10.21
N GLN A 60 7.59 -1.52 -8.88
CA GLN A 60 8.73 -2.15 -8.19
C GLN A 60 8.56 -3.66 -8.05
N ILE A 61 7.91 -4.28 -9.02
CA ILE A 61 7.58 -5.70 -8.95
C ILE A 61 7.57 -6.30 -10.36
N LYS A 62 7.84 -7.60 -10.42
CA LYS A 62 7.91 -8.37 -11.64
C LYS A 62 6.52 -8.75 -12.15
N HIS A 63 6.36 -8.85 -13.47
CA HIS A 63 5.19 -9.43 -14.13
C HIS A 63 4.88 -10.83 -13.58
N GLY A 64 3.61 -11.17 -13.45
CA GLY A 64 3.12 -12.39 -12.82
C GLY A 64 3.10 -12.35 -11.28
N LEU A 65 3.61 -11.26 -10.66
CA LEU A 65 3.50 -10.99 -9.23
C LEU A 65 2.61 -9.75 -8.95
N PHE A 66 2.19 -9.01 -9.98
CA PHE A 66 1.46 -7.75 -9.81
C PHE A 66 0.10 -7.80 -10.52
N GLU A 67 -0.70 -8.76 -10.12
CA GLU A 67 -2.02 -9.04 -10.71
C GLU A 67 -2.95 -9.64 -9.65
N TYR A 68 -4.25 -9.60 -9.88
CA TYR A 68 -5.21 -10.36 -9.04
C TYR A 68 -5.06 -11.86 -9.30
N SER A 69 -5.33 -12.67 -8.30
CA SER A 69 -5.09 -14.11 -8.34
C SER A 69 -5.82 -14.86 -9.46
N PHE A 70 -6.94 -14.32 -9.91
CA PHE A 70 -7.84 -14.92 -10.90
C PHE A 70 -7.87 -14.17 -12.23
N TYR A 71 -7.19 -13.01 -12.33
CA TYR A 71 -7.18 -12.15 -13.51
C TYR A 71 -5.73 -11.86 -13.92
N PRO A 72 -5.14 -12.65 -14.84
CA PRO A 72 -3.73 -12.50 -15.20
C PRO A 72 -3.51 -11.26 -16.09
N MET A 73 -2.37 -10.59 -15.88
CA MET A 73 -1.96 -9.43 -16.65
C MET A 73 -1.37 -9.85 -18.01
N LYS A 74 -1.71 -9.12 -19.08
CA LYS A 74 -1.12 -9.29 -20.40
C LYS A 74 0.39 -9.04 -20.38
N HIS A 75 1.15 -9.76 -21.21
CA HIS A 75 2.60 -9.62 -21.29
C HIS A 75 2.97 -8.51 -22.29
N GLU A 76 2.62 -7.27 -21.94
CA GLU A 76 2.87 -6.07 -22.76
C GLU A 76 3.54 -5.02 -21.89
N GLY A 77 4.42 -4.18 -22.43
CA GLY A 77 5.11 -3.12 -21.69
C GLY A 77 5.98 -3.64 -20.53
N ILE A 78 6.53 -4.84 -20.69
CA ILE A 78 7.39 -5.50 -19.71
C ILE A 78 8.86 -5.27 -20.10
N THR A 79 9.69 -4.87 -19.15
CA THR A 79 11.15 -4.73 -19.39
C THR A 79 11.83 -6.08 -19.48
N ASP A 80 13.06 -6.12 -20.01
CA ASP A 80 13.90 -7.34 -20.07
C ASP A 80 14.11 -7.96 -18.67
N ASP A 81 14.15 -7.14 -17.61
CA ASP A 81 14.23 -7.58 -16.21
C ASP A 81 12.87 -8.01 -15.64
N GLY A 82 11.78 -7.92 -16.41
CA GLY A 82 10.44 -8.35 -16.06
C GLY A 82 9.58 -7.30 -15.34
N TYR A 83 10.00 -6.03 -15.25
CA TYR A 83 9.21 -4.99 -14.59
C TYR A 83 8.07 -4.48 -15.46
N VAL A 84 6.94 -4.16 -14.82
CA VAL A 84 5.69 -3.77 -15.48
C VAL A 84 5.62 -2.25 -15.61
N SER A 85 5.33 -1.76 -16.82
CA SER A 85 5.14 -0.32 -17.07
C SER A 85 3.86 0.21 -16.41
N GLY A 86 3.85 1.51 -16.12
CA GLY A 86 2.66 2.19 -15.59
C GLY A 86 1.47 2.11 -16.56
N GLU A 87 1.72 2.17 -17.86
CA GLU A 87 0.69 2.04 -18.90
C GLU A 87 0.06 0.64 -18.89
N THR A 88 0.85 -0.41 -18.78
CA THR A 88 0.35 -1.79 -18.68
C THR A 88 -0.57 -1.96 -17.47
N ILE A 89 -0.19 -1.37 -16.33
CA ILE A 89 -1.02 -1.43 -15.10
C ILE A 89 -2.32 -0.64 -15.29
N HIS A 90 -2.25 0.54 -15.91
CA HIS A 90 -3.44 1.33 -16.22
C HIS A 90 -4.42 0.55 -17.10
N ASN A 91 -3.92 -0.03 -18.19
CA ASN A 91 -4.72 -0.83 -19.12
C ASN A 91 -5.32 -2.06 -18.42
N TYR A 92 -4.53 -2.75 -17.59
CA TYR A 92 -5.00 -3.89 -16.80
C TYR A 92 -6.18 -3.54 -15.89
N LEU A 93 -6.11 -2.42 -15.16
CA LEU A 93 -7.19 -1.98 -14.26
C LEU A 93 -8.42 -1.48 -15.04
N THR A 94 -8.21 -0.89 -16.20
CA THR A 94 -9.29 -0.47 -17.10
C THR A 94 -10.00 -1.67 -17.69
N ASP A 95 -9.26 -2.65 -18.22
CA ASP A 95 -9.80 -3.92 -18.73
C ASP A 95 -10.57 -4.66 -17.61
N PHE A 96 -10.00 -4.72 -16.39
CA PHE A 96 -10.67 -5.31 -15.23
C PHE A 96 -12.01 -4.63 -14.92
N ALA A 97 -12.05 -3.30 -14.92
CA ALA A 97 -13.29 -2.57 -14.67
C ALA A 97 -14.35 -2.83 -15.75
N GLN A 98 -13.93 -3.00 -16.99
CA GLN A 98 -14.82 -3.33 -18.12
C GLN A 98 -15.33 -4.76 -18.03
N ASP A 99 -14.44 -5.75 -17.84
CA ASP A 99 -14.76 -7.18 -17.86
C ASP A 99 -15.69 -7.59 -16.71
N TYR A 100 -15.60 -6.87 -15.57
CA TYR A 100 -16.47 -7.11 -14.40
C TYR A 100 -17.62 -6.11 -14.25
N ASP A 101 -18.01 -5.42 -15.34
CA ASP A 101 -19.18 -4.50 -15.38
C ASP A 101 -19.12 -3.37 -14.34
N LEU A 102 -17.90 -2.98 -13.94
CA LEU A 102 -17.70 -1.88 -12.98
C LEU A 102 -17.70 -0.51 -13.66
N THR A 103 -17.42 -0.44 -14.98
CA THR A 103 -17.36 0.82 -15.73
C THR A 103 -18.66 1.60 -15.63
N ARG A 104 -19.83 0.96 -15.84
CA ARG A 104 -21.14 1.63 -15.74
C ARG A 104 -21.51 2.06 -14.33
N ARG A 105 -20.88 1.47 -13.31
CA ARG A 105 -21.06 1.81 -11.89
C ARG A 105 -20.10 2.89 -11.41
N THR A 106 -19.12 3.28 -12.24
CA THR A 106 -18.06 4.22 -11.84
C THR A 106 -18.35 5.64 -12.35
N ARG A 107 -18.20 6.59 -11.45
CA ARG A 107 -18.28 8.03 -11.72
C ARG A 107 -16.89 8.62 -11.56
N LEU A 108 -16.17 8.77 -12.64
CA LEU A 108 -14.91 9.50 -12.71
C LEU A 108 -15.15 11.02 -12.61
N ARG A 109 -14.09 11.80 -12.37
CA ARG A 109 -14.16 13.27 -12.14
C ARG A 109 -15.22 13.62 -11.10
N THR A 110 -15.27 12.83 -10.04
CA THR A 110 -16.24 12.98 -8.97
C THR A 110 -15.50 13.03 -7.64
N ARG A 111 -15.22 14.26 -7.20
CA ARG A 111 -14.43 14.52 -6.01
C ARG A 111 -15.33 14.61 -4.78
N VAL A 112 -15.01 13.81 -3.76
CA VAL A 112 -15.61 13.90 -2.44
C VAL A 112 -14.97 15.06 -1.69
N THR A 113 -15.78 16.01 -1.22
CA THR A 113 -15.29 17.16 -0.44
C THR A 113 -15.52 16.97 1.06
N ARG A 114 -16.56 16.22 1.44
CA ARG A 114 -16.87 15.93 2.85
C ARG A 114 -17.59 14.60 2.99
N VAL A 115 -17.27 13.87 4.06
CA VAL A 115 -17.97 12.66 4.47
C VAL A 115 -18.60 12.89 5.85
N ILE A 116 -19.88 12.55 5.97
CA ILE A 116 -20.68 12.75 7.19
C ILE A 116 -21.29 11.40 7.58
N ARG A 117 -21.21 11.05 8.86
CA ARG A 117 -21.94 9.92 9.42
C ARG A 117 -23.35 10.36 9.78
N LEU A 118 -24.36 9.67 9.29
CA LEU A 118 -25.75 10.01 9.51
C LEU A 118 -26.24 9.49 10.87
N ALA A 119 -27.02 10.30 11.59
CA ALA A 119 -27.64 9.87 12.86
C ALA A 119 -28.61 8.70 12.70
N SER A 120 -29.20 8.56 11.51
CA SER A 120 -30.07 7.44 11.14
C SER A 120 -29.32 6.15 10.78
N GLY A 121 -28.00 6.18 10.81
CA GLY A 121 -27.09 5.15 10.27
C GLY A 121 -26.70 5.42 8.82
N GLY A 122 -25.53 4.90 8.42
CA GLY A 122 -24.97 5.12 7.08
C GLY A 122 -24.21 6.45 6.91
N TRP A 123 -23.97 6.83 5.67
CA TRP A 123 -23.02 7.86 5.30
C TRP A 123 -23.60 8.78 4.24
N ARG A 124 -23.22 10.08 4.31
CA ARG A 124 -23.50 11.09 3.30
C ARG A 124 -22.18 11.65 2.81
N LEU A 125 -22.01 11.67 1.48
CA LEU A 125 -20.85 12.20 0.81
C LEU A 125 -21.25 13.47 0.05
N GLU A 126 -20.62 14.59 0.42
CA GLU A 126 -20.73 15.83 -0.34
C GLU A 126 -19.77 15.76 -1.52
N ILE A 127 -20.28 16.05 -2.70
CA ILE A 127 -19.54 15.96 -3.96
C ILE A 127 -19.34 17.38 -4.52
N GLU A 128 -18.13 17.67 -4.99
CA GLU A 128 -17.80 18.95 -5.62
C GLU A 128 -18.74 19.22 -6.81
N ASP A 129 -19.42 20.36 -6.78
CA ASP A 129 -20.35 20.85 -7.83
C ASP A 129 -21.49 19.88 -8.21
N LYS A 130 -21.82 18.90 -7.36
CA LYS A 130 -22.91 17.93 -7.59
C LYS A 130 -23.77 17.74 -6.36
N ALA A 131 -24.93 17.10 -6.55
CA ALA A 131 -25.78 16.67 -5.45
C ALA A 131 -25.04 15.65 -4.55
N PRO A 132 -25.29 15.66 -3.23
CA PRO A 132 -24.72 14.69 -2.32
C PRO A 132 -25.29 13.29 -2.56
N ILE A 133 -24.52 12.27 -2.14
CA ILE A 133 -24.94 10.87 -2.25
C ILE A 133 -24.97 10.27 -0.83
N GLU A 134 -26.03 9.56 -0.49
CA GLU A 134 -26.18 8.82 0.76
C GLU A 134 -26.09 7.32 0.51
N CYS A 135 -25.46 6.59 1.44
CA CYS A 135 -25.36 5.15 1.39
C CYS A 135 -25.45 4.49 2.78
N GLU A 136 -25.82 3.22 2.80
CA GLU A 136 -25.79 2.43 4.03
C GLU A 136 -24.36 2.00 4.38
N LYS A 137 -23.55 1.67 3.36
CA LYS A 137 -22.20 1.15 3.54
C LYS A 137 -21.18 1.94 2.72
N LEU A 138 -20.04 2.22 3.34
CA LEU A 138 -18.93 2.97 2.74
C LEU A 138 -17.67 2.08 2.69
N ILE A 139 -17.13 1.89 1.50
CA ILE A 139 -15.80 1.33 1.28
C ILE A 139 -14.87 2.47 0.89
N TYR A 140 -14.10 2.96 1.86
CA TYR A 140 -13.23 4.12 1.63
C TYR A 140 -11.84 3.67 1.20
N ALA A 141 -11.63 3.56 -0.11
CA ALA A 141 -10.42 3.02 -0.76
C ALA A 141 -9.62 4.10 -1.50
N SER A 142 -9.56 5.33 -0.96
CA SER A 142 -8.92 6.49 -1.60
C SER A 142 -7.38 6.37 -1.72
N GLY A 143 -6.79 5.34 -1.11
CA GLY A 143 -5.36 5.05 -1.18
C GLY A 143 -4.51 5.82 -0.19
N ALA A 144 -3.32 5.26 0.11
CA ALA A 144 -2.38 5.83 1.08
C ALA A 144 -1.42 6.88 0.47
N THR A 145 -1.46 7.11 -0.83
CA THR A 145 -0.57 8.00 -1.59
C THR A 145 -1.36 8.90 -2.54
N SER A 146 -2.45 9.48 -2.07
CA SER A 146 -3.37 10.26 -2.89
C SER A 146 -3.24 11.77 -2.72
N HIS A 147 -2.82 12.25 -1.54
CA HIS A 147 -2.73 13.67 -1.25
C HIS A 147 -1.27 14.15 -1.20
N PRO A 148 -0.79 14.97 -2.18
CA PRO A 148 0.59 15.43 -2.22
C PRO A 148 0.99 16.26 -1.00
N VAL A 149 2.17 16.00 -0.43
CA VAL A 149 2.78 16.84 0.61
C VAL A 149 3.59 17.93 -0.06
N ILE A 150 3.16 19.17 0.07
CA ILE A 150 3.78 20.37 -0.51
C ILE A 150 4.45 21.18 0.60
N PRO A 151 5.80 21.09 0.77
CA PRO A 151 6.51 21.93 1.72
C PRO A 151 6.44 23.41 1.32
N ALA A 152 6.44 24.27 2.32
CA ALA A 152 6.53 25.71 2.12
C ALA A 152 7.96 26.18 2.40
N TRP A 153 8.56 26.88 1.46
CA TRP A 153 9.83 27.59 1.64
C TRP A 153 9.60 29.09 1.43
N PRO A 154 10.39 29.96 2.08
CA PRO A 154 10.39 31.39 1.77
C PRO A 154 10.59 31.60 0.26
N ARG A 155 9.76 32.43 -0.36
CA ARG A 155 9.84 32.76 -1.78
C ARG A 155 9.92 34.26 -1.96
N ASN A 156 10.90 34.72 -2.76
CA ASN A 156 11.08 36.10 -3.10
C ASN A 156 11.31 36.24 -4.61
N ASN A 157 10.28 36.64 -5.34
CA ASN A 157 10.31 36.77 -6.80
C ASN A 157 10.78 35.51 -7.55
N PHE A 158 10.48 34.32 -7.04
CA PHE A 158 10.80 33.07 -7.70
C PHE A 158 9.74 32.74 -8.75
N THR A 159 10.15 32.54 -10.00
CA THR A 159 9.26 32.40 -11.17
C THR A 159 9.34 31.04 -11.84
N SER A 160 10.36 30.22 -11.52
CA SER A 160 10.44 28.87 -12.09
C SER A 160 9.26 27.99 -11.61
N THR A 161 8.82 27.12 -12.47
CA THR A 161 7.71 26.21 -12.19
C THR A 161 8.06 25.21 -11.10
N VAL A 162 7.14 25.01 -10.16
CA VAL A 162 7.27 24.06 -9.05
C VAL A 162 6.07 23.13 -9.10
N ILE A 163 6.30 21.84 -9.30
CA ILE A 163 5.27 20.81 -9.32
C ILE A 163 5.53 19.71 -8.29
N HIS A 164 4.51 18.96 -7.95
CA HIS A 164 4.70 17.69 -7.25
C HIS A 164 4.89 16.54 -8.26
N SER A 165 5.58 15.48 -7.87
CA SER A 165 5.85 14.33 -8.76
C SER A 165 4.58 13.61 -9.27
N SER A 166 3.44 13.79 -8.60
CA SER A 166 2.13 13.31 -9.09
C SER A 166 1.61 14.01 -10.34
N GLU A 167 2.20 15.16 -10.68
CA GLU A 167 1.81 15.99 -11.83
C GLU A 167 2.76 15.83 -13.02
N MET A 168 3.76 14.96 -12.92
CA MET A 168 4.76 14.78 -13.99
C MET A 168 4.14 14.43 -15.33
N GLY A 169 3.08 13.59 -15.34
CA GLY A 169 2.42 13.16 -16.55
C GLY A 169 1.87 14.31 -17.41
N VAL A 170 1.30 15.34 -16.76
CA VAL A 170 0.75 16.51 -17.47
C VAL A 170 1.80 17.57 -17.80
N HIS A 171 3.01 17.46 -17.25
CA HIS A 171 4.11 18.44 -17.46
C HIS A 171 5.24 17.91 -18.39
N LEU A 172 5.06 16.79 -19.07
CA LEU A 172 6.10 16.14 -19.89
C LEU A 172 6.68 17.06 -20.96
N GLU A 173 5.84 17.80 -21.67
CA GLU A 173 6.25 18.73 -22.73
C GLU A 173 7.13 19.86 -22.17
N ALA A 174 6.72 20.43 -21.02
CA ALA A 174 7.48 21.48 -20.35
C ALA A 174 8.84 20.96 -19.85
N LEU A 175 8.85 19.79 -19.21
CA LEU A 175 10.08 19.12 -18.76
C LEU A 175 11.02 18.75 -19.91
N GLY A 176 10.50 18.51 -21.11
CA GLY A 176 11.29 18.30 -22.32
C GLY A 176 12.09 19.54 -22.77
N LYS A 177 11.60 20.76 -22.47
CA LYS A 177 12.17 22.05 -22.94
C LYS A 177 13.20 22.67 -22.02
N ILE A 178 13.28 22.26 -20.75
CA ILE A 178 14.22 22.82 -19.76
C ILE A 178 15.64 22.31 -19.97
N ASN A 179 16.63 22.99 -19.36
CA ASN A 179 18.03 22.54 -19.31
C ASN A 179 18.38 22.01 -17.91
N THR A 180 17.88 22.64 -16.88
CA THR A 180 18.21 22.34 -15.48
C THR A 180 16.93 22.03 -14.67
N ALA A 181 16.99 21.02 -13.84
CA ALA A 181 15.90 20.69 -12.92
C ALA A 181 16.41 20.44 -11.50
N THR A 182 15.58 20.79 -10.53
CA THR A 182 15.79 20.43 -9.13
C THR A 182 14.80 19.34 -8.73
N VAL A 183 15.30 18.26 -8.17
CA VAL A 183 14.47 17.17 -7.59
C VAL A 183 14.62 17.17 -6.08
N ILE A 184 13.49 17.15 -5.36
CA ILE A 184 13.49 17.21 -3.90
C ILE A 184 12.90 15.92 -3.34
N GLY A 185 13.66 15.17 -2.57
CA GLY A 185 13.24 13.93 -1.92
C GLY A 185 14.23 12.79 -2.09
N GLY A 186 14.08 11.71 -1.33
CA GLY A 186 15.02 10.59 -1.29
C GLY A 186 14.38 9.21 -1.47
N ALA A 187 13.07 9.16 -1.82
CA ALA A 187 12.33 7.92 -2.00
C ALA A 187 12.10 7.61 -3.50
N LYS A 188 11.31 6.60 -3.79
CA LYS A 188 11.09 6.03 -5.14
C LYS A 188 10.80 7.09 -6.22
N SER A 189 9.85 7.99 -5.97
CA SER A 189 9.49 9.04 -6.95
C SER A 189 10.68 9.94 -7.32
N ALA A 190 11.59 10.22 -6.37
CA ALA A 190 12.79 11.02 -6.66
C ALA A 190 13.75 10.27 -7.58
N TYR A 191 13.96 8.98 -7.35
CA TYR A 191 14.80 8.15 -8.21
C TYR A 191 14.24 8.06 -9.64
N ASP A 192 12.94 7.86 -9.79
CA ASP A 192 12.28 7.81 -11.09
C ASP A 192 12.40 9.16 -11.83
N THR A 193 12.14 10.26 -11.11
CA THR A 193 12.24 11.61 -11.66
C THR A 193 13.68 11.95 -12.10
N VAL A 194 14.67 11.64 -11.26
CA VAL A 194 16.10 11.83 -11.59
C VAL A 194 16.47 10.99 -12.81
N PHE A 195 16.05 9.74 -12.85
CA PHE A 195 16.31 8.86 -14.00
C PHE A 195 15.70 9.41 -15.28
N PHE A 196 14.43 9.83 -15.24
CA PHE A 196 13.74 10.43 -16.36
C PHE A 196 14.47 11.66 -16.90
N LEU A 197 14.84 12.59 -16.02
CA LEU A 197 15.53 13.84 -16.39
C LEU A 197 16.93 13.58 -16.94
N LEU A 198 17.70 12.69 -16.33
CA LEU A 198 19.06 12.36 -16.81
C LEU A 198 19.03 11.65 -18.16
N ASN A 199 18.07 10.77 -18.41
CA ASN A 199 17.88 10.15 -19.74
C ASN A 199 17.45 11.16 -20.80
N ALA A 200 16.73 12.22 -20.39
CA ALA A 200 16.41 13.35 -21.26
C ALA A 200 17.57 14.35 -21.43
N GLY A 201 18.78 14.04 -20.92
CA GLY A 201 19.97 14.88 -21.03
C GLY A 201 19.94 16.16 -20.20
N LYS A 202 19.11 16.21 -19.15
CA LYS A 202 18.98 17.39 -18.29
C LYS A 202 20.05 17.37 -17.19
N LYS A 203 20.49 18.59 -16.76
CA LYS A 203 21.27 18.76 -15.54
C LYS A 203 20.35 18.72 -14.33
N VAL A 204 20.70 17.92 -13.32
CA VAL A 204 19.86 17.69 -12.14
C VAL A 204 20.56 18.12 -10.87
N ASN A 205 19.93 18.99 -10.08
CA ASN A 205 20.27 19.25 -8.68
C ASN A 205 19.32 18.42 -7.80
N TRP A 206 19.86 17.45 -7.09
CA TRP A 206 19.05 16.52 -6.28
C TRP A 206 19.21 16.81 -4.79
N ILE A 207 18.17 17.33 -4.15
CA ILE A 207 18.17 17.72 -2.75
C ILE A 207 17.53 16.63 -1.91
N ILE A 208 18.28 16.13 -0.94
CA ILE A 208 17.84 15.16 0.06
C ILE A 208 18.17 15.71 1.44
N ARG A 209 17.18 16.03 2.24
CA ARG A 209 17.38 16.60 3.58
C ARG A 209 18.12 15.63 4.51
N GLU A 210 18.93 16.16 5.43
CA GLU A 210 19.74 15.35 6.35
C GLU A 210 18.91 14.65 7.44
N ASP A 211 17.89 15.34 7.94
CA ASP A 211 17.03 14.87 9.04
C ASP A 211 15.87 13.98 8.59
N GLY A 212 15.80 13.63 7.32
CA GLY A 212 14.78 12.74 6.77
C GLY A 212 15.16 11.27 6.81
N SER A 213 14.29 10.44 6.19
CA SER A 213 14.51 9.00 6.04
C SER A 213 15.79 8.67 5.24
N GLY A 214 16.34 9.65 4.55
CA GLY A 214 17.51 9.48 3.69
C GLY A 214 17.16 8.89 2.33
N PRO A 215 18.19 8.57 1.54
CA PRO A 215 18.01 7.95 0.25
C PRO A 215 17.57 6.49 0.37
N LEU A 216 16.80 6.06 -0.62
CA LEU A 216 16.32 4.69 -0.79
C LEU A 216 17.46 3.75 -1.19
N ALA A 217 17.47 2.52 -0.66
CA ALA A 217 18.32 1.45 -1.19
C ALA A 217 17.69 0.83 -2.44
N ILE A 218 18.44 0.67 -3.51
CA ILE A 218 17.98 0.00 -4.73
C ILE A 218 18.69 -1.36 -4.86
N MET A 219 17.89 -2.42 -4.83
CA MET A 219 18.39 -3.79 -5.08
C MET A 219 18.59 -4.03 -6.59
N PRO A 220 19.57 -4.88 -6.97
CA PRO A 220 19.70 -5.30 -8.37
C PRO A 220 18.48 -6.11 -8.83
N PRO A 221 18.16 -6.12 -10.13
CA PRO A 221 17.05 -6.94 -10.68
C PRO A 221 17.22 -8.43 -10.39
N THR A 222 18.47 -8.90 -10.39
CA THR A 222 18.82 -10.28 -10.10
C THR A 222 19.88 -10.37 -9.00
N LEU A 223 19.67 -11.25 -8.05
CA LEU A 223 20.66 -11.53 -7.00
C LEU A 223 21.76 -12.42 -7.56
N LEU A 224 22.97 -11.87 -7.62
CA LEU A 224 24.19 -12.55 -8.10
C LEU A 224 24.03 -13.21 -9.51
N GLY A 225 23.10 -12.70 -10.34
CA GLY A 225 22.80 -13.27 -11.64
C GLY A 225 22.04 -14.62 -11.63
N LEU A 226 21.63 -15.11 -10.45
CA LEU A 226 21.03 -16.44 -10.28
C LEU A 226 19.51 -16.41 -10.21
N ARG A 227 18.92 -15.46 -9.47
CA ARG A 227 17.47 -15.35 -9.25
C ARG A 227 17.01 -13.92 -9.30
N ASN A 228 15.82 -13.71 -9.86
CA ASN A 228 15.17 -12.40 -9.79
C ASN A 228 14.94 -12.00 -8.33
N THR A 229 15.26 -10.75 -7.99
CA THR A 229 15.14 -10.23 -6.62
C THR A 229 13.72 -10.33 -6.09
N MET A 230 12.71 -10.11 -6.94
CA MET A 230 11.31 -10.21 -6.55
C MET A 230 10.89 -11.64 -6.21
N ASP A 231 11.41 -12.65 -6.93
CA ASP A 231 11.15 -14.05 -6.59
C ASP A 231 11.71 -14.43 -5.21
N VAL A 232 12.79 -13.79 -4.75
CA VAL A 232 13.34 -14.03 -3.40
C VAL A 232 12.52 -13.27 -2.34
N VAL A 233 12.15 -12.04 -2.62
CA VAL A 233 11.38 -11.20 -1.68
C VAL A 233 10.00 -11.77 -1.40
N THR A 234 9.40 -12.48 -2.37
CA THR A 234 8.08 -13.09 -2.22
C THR A 234 8.10 -14.51 -1.62
N THR A 235 9.19 -14.91 -0.97
CA THR A 235 9.27 -16.18 -0.25
C THR A 235 8.87 -16.05 1.22
N ARG A 236 8.37 -17.14 1.82
CA ARG A 236 8.13 -17.19 3.28
C ARG A 236 9.44 -17.14 4.07
N PHE A 237 10.55 -17.59 3.50
CA PHE A 237 11.87 -17.41 4.10
C PHE A 237 12.20 -15.94 4.30
N MET A 238 11.93 -15.11 3.30
CA MET A 238 12.13 -13.66 3.42
C MET A 238 11.24 -13.04 4.50
N ALA A 239 9.99 -13.49 4.63
CA ALA A 239 9.09 -13.06 5.69
C ALA A 239 9.62 -13.43 7.09
N LEU A 240 10.21 -14.62 7.27
CA LEU A 240 10.88 -15.00 8.52
C LEU A 240 12.07 -14.08 8.84
N MET A 241 12.87 -13.74 7.84
CA MET A 241 13.99 -12.79 8.00
C MET A 241 13.50 -11.35 8.26
N GLY A 242 12.26 -11.04 7.89
CA GLY A 242 11.60 -9.74 8.04
C GLY A 242 11.21 -9.38 9.47
N MET A 243 11.08 -10.36 10.37
CA MET A 243 10.67 -10.16 11.78
C MET A 243 9.29 -9.54 11.94
N SER A 244 8.26 -10.19 11.37
CA SER A 244 6.89 -9.73 11.47
C SER A 244 6.24 -10.09 12.81
N ILE A 245 5.49 -9.15 13.38
CA ILE A 245 4.63 -9.41 14.55
C ILE A 245 3.48 -10.38 14.21
N MET A 246 3.10 -10.45 12.94
CA MET A 246 2.02 -11.33 12.45
C MET A 246 2.47 -12.77 12.22
N SER A 247 3.73 -13.10 12.46
CA SER A 247 4.30 -14.45 12.28
C SER A 247 5.25 -14.78 13.41
N THR A 248 4.72 -14.83 14.63
CA THR A 248 5.48 -15.07 15.87
C THR A 248 5.34 -16.50 16.37
N ASP A 249 4.60 -17.34 15.65
CA ASP A 249 4.39 -18.75 15.98
C ASP A 249 5.32 -19.67 15.18
N GLY A 250 5.47 -20.88 15.66
CA GLY A 250 6.17 -21.95 14.98
C GLY A 250 7.68 -21.97 15.16
N ALA A 251 8.29 -23.09 14.69
CA ALA A 251 9.71 -23.40 14.90
C ALA A 251 10.66 -22.38 14.24
N GLY A 252 10.25 -21.79 13.10
CA GLY A 252 11.05 -20.77 12.42
C GLY A 252 11.25 -19.52 13.27
N HIS A 253 10.18 -18.97 13.82
CA HIS A 253 10.25 -17.84 14.74
C HIS A 253 11.05 -18.21 16.01
N GLN A 254 10.76 -19.35 16.65
CA GLN A 254 11.47 -19.78 17.84
C GLN A 254 12.98 -19.86 17.58
N PHE A 255 13.41 -20.38 16.45
CA PHE A 255 14.83 -20.46 16.12
C PHE A 255 15.43 -19.09 15.79
N PHE A 256 14.91 -18.41 14.75
CA PHE A 256 15.54 -17.20 14.23
C PHE A 256 15.40 -15.98 15.15
N GLN A 257 14.34 -15.89 15.96
CA GLN A 257 14.08 -14.73 16.80
C GLN A 257 14.42 -14.95 18.26
N ARG A 258 14.26 -16.17 18.80
CA ARG A 258 14.43 -16.46 20.23
C ARG A 258 15.82 -16.99 20.58
N THR A 259 16.58 -17.55 19.63
CA THR A 259 17.96 -18.03 19.89
C THR A 259 19.03 -17.01 19.49
N LEU A 260 20.16 -17.01 20.20
CA LEU A 260 21.32 -16.17 19.85
C LEU A 260 21.88 -16.52 18.47
N LEU A 261 21.96 -17.82 18.16
CA LEU A 261 22.46 -18.31 16.86
C LEU A 261 21.54 -17.85 15.72
N GLY A 262 20.23 -18.03 15.87
CA GLY A 262 19.26 -17.62 14.88
C GLY A 262 19.30 -16.10 14.62
N ARG A 263 19.35 -15.29 15.66
CA ARG A 263 19.51 -13.82 15.51
C ARG A 263 20.81 -13.42 14.83
N GLY A 264 21.90 -14.12 15.13
CA GLY A 264 23.18 -13.95 14.43
C GLY A 264 23.07 -14.27 12.93
N MET A 265 22.35 -15.34 12.57
CA MET A 265 22.09 -15.70 11.17
C MET A 265 21.25 -14.63 10.46
N VAL A 266 20.20 -14.12 11.10
CA VAL A 266 19.39 -13.01 10.55
C VAL A 266 20.24 -11.76 10.33
N TYR A 267 21.10 -11.41 11.28
CA TYR A 267 22.02 -10.27 11.13
C TYR A 267 22.96 -10.46 9.93
N ILE A 268 23.60 -11.61 9.79
CA ILE A 268 24.49 -11.93 8.67
C ILE A 268 23.72 -11.91 7.34
N PHE A 269 22.51 -12.46 7.30
CA PHE A 269 21.66 -12.41 6.11
C PHE A 269 21.46 -10.96 5.63
N TRP A 270 21.09 -10.06 6.53
CA TRP A 270 20.87 -8.65 6.15
C TRP A 270 22.16 -7.90 5.82
N LEU A 271 23.29 -8.27 6.41
CA LEU A 271 24.60 -7.74 5.98
C LEU A 271 24.90 -8.12 4.52
N ILE A 272 24.62 -9.38 4.14
CA ILE A 272 24.81 -9.85 2.75
C ILE A 272 23.88 -9.08 1.80
N VAL A 273 22.62 -8.91 2.17
CA VAL A 273 21.64 -8.14 1.36
C VAL A 273 22.10 -6.69 1.17
N ASN A 274 22.57 -6.03 2.23
CA ASN A 274 23.13 -4.68 2.13
C ASN A 274 24.37 -4.65 1.25
N TRP A 275 25.29 -5.60 1.40
CA TRP A 275 26.50 -5.67 0.58
C TRP A 275 26.16 -5.84 -0.92
N ILE A 276 25.17 -6.63 -1.27
CA ILE A 276 24.69 -6.78 -2.66
C ILE A 276 24.20 -5.44 -3.21
N ALA A 277 23.39 -4.73 -2.45
CA ALA A 277 22.87 -3.41 -2.85
C ALA A 277 23.99 -2.36 -2.99
N ASP A 278 24.91 -2.30 -2.04
CA ASP A 278 26.06 -1.38 -2.07
C ASP A 278 26.94 -1.63 -3.29
N ARG A 279 27.21 -2.92 -3.59
CA ARG A 279 27.99 -3.31 -4.77
C ARG A 279 27.29 -2.94 -6.07
N HIS A 280 25.96 -3.13 -6.14
CA HIS A 280 25.15 -2.75 -7.30
C HIS A 280 25.14 -1.22 -7.50
N ALA A 281 24.96 -0.47 -6.43
CA ALA A 281 24.92 0.99 -6.48
C ALA A 281 26.26 1.62 -6.81
N GLY A 282 27.37 1.03 -6.37
CA GLY A 282 28.70 1.57 -6.57
C GLY A 282 28.90 2.93 -5.88
N TYR A 283 28.49 3.05 -4.62
CA TYR A 283 28.56 4.30 -3.84
C TYR A 283 29.99 4.88 -3.72
N SER A 284 31.02 4.06 -3.87
CA SER A 284 32.42 4.52 -3.86
C SER A 284 32.89 5.20 -5.13
N LYS A 285 32.13 5.14 -6.24
CA LYS A 285 32.55 5.68 -7.55
C LYS A 285 32.63 7.20 -7.61
N SER A 286 31.85 7.90 -6.80
CA SER A 286 31.87 9.37 -6.74
C SER A 286 31.38 9.87 -5.38
N GLU A 287 31.67 11.15 -5.09
CA GLU A 287 31.12 11.80 -3.89
C GLU A 287 29.60 11.89 -3.92
N ASN A 288 29.02 12.23 -5.07
CA ASN A 288 27.58 12.23 -5.27
C ASN A 288 26.93 10.86 -4.98
N ALA A 289 27.57 9.79 -5.44
CA ALA A 289 27.08 8.43 -5.15
C ALA A 289 27.17 8.11 -3.65
N ARG A 290 28.24 8.53 -2.96
CA ARG A 290 28.37 8.34 -1.50
C ARG A 290 27.24 9.03 -0.73
N LYS A 291 26.82 10.22 -1.18
CA LYS A 291 25.69 10.96 -0.59
C LYS A 291 24.34 10.21 -0.71
N LEU A 292 24.23 9.23 -1.61
CA LEU A 292 23.03 8.39 -1.81
C LEU A 292 23.07 7.08 -1.02
N ARG A 293 24.12 6.85 -0.20
CA ARG A 293 24.16 5.63 0.62
C ARG A 293 23.10 5.68 1.71
N PRO A 294 22.20 4.66 1.79
CA PRO A 294 21.22 4.60 2.87
C PRO A 294 21.87 4.40 4.24
N GLY A 295 21.37 5.09 5.25
CA GLY A 295 21.79 4.85 6.63
C GLY A 295 20.86 3.88 7.36
N PRO A 296 21.31 3.25 8.46
CA PRO A 296 22.69 3.23 8.97
C PRO A 296 23.59 2.32 8.14
N GLU A 297 24.89 2.59 8.18
CA GLU A 297 25.86 1.75 7.49
C GLU A 297 25.74 0.28 7.91
N GLY A 298 25.78 -0.61 6.90
CA GLY A 298 25.77 -2.06 7.10
C GLY A 298 24.42 -2.72 7.28
N ASN A 299 23.34 -2.00 7.61
CA ASN A 299 22.01 -2.61 7.80
C ASN A 299 20.81 -1.71 7.42
N GLY A 300 21.04 -0.76 6.51
CA GLY A 300 20.00 0.21 6.10
C GLY A 300 18.79 -0.42 5.44
N ILE A 301 18.95 -1.53 4.73
CA ILE A 301 17.85 -2.23 4.06
C ILE A 301 16.93 -2.91 5.07
N PHE A 302 17.48 -3.57 6.10
CA PHE A 302 16.66 -4.15 7.14
C PHE A 302 15.70 -3.12 7.74
N TRP A 303 16.20 -1.98 8.13
CA TRP A 303 15.39 -0.94 8.77
C TRP A 303 14.46 -0.22 7.79
N ALA A 304 14.64 -0.40 6.48
CA ALA A 304 13.84 0.16 5.39
C ALA A 304 13.45 1.64 5.62
N ASN A 305 14.44 2.43 6.01
CA ASN A 305 14.24 3.76 6.56
C ASN A 305 13.53 4.72 5.58
N ALA A 306 13.88 4.66 4.28
CA ALA A 306 13.24 5.43 3.21
C ALA A 306 12.26 4.60 2.36
N GLY A 307 11.86 3.43 2.86
CA GLY A 307 11.22 2.41 2.06
C GLY A 307 12.23 1.53 1.34
N LEU A 308 11.77 0.45 0.72
CA LEU A 308 12.61 -0.42 -0.12
C LEU A 308 12.42 -0.04 -1.58
N GLY A 309 13.50 0.29 -2.26
CA GLY A 309 13.57 0.26 -3.72
C GLY A 309 13.96 -1.12 -4.18
N ALA A 310 13.00 -1.91 -4.59
CA ALA A 310 13.33 -2.93 -5.55
C ALA A 310 13.77 -2.26 -6.84
N ALA A 311 14.52 -2.94 -7.66
CA ALA A 311 15.10 -2.49 -8.93
C ALA A 311 14.08 -1.96 -9.95
N SER A 312 13.26 -1.01 -9.53
CA SER A 312 12.14 -0.49 -10.32
C SER A 312 12.55 0.41 -11.47
N VAL A 313 13.82 0.84 -11.48
CA VAL A 313 14.36 1.67 -12.55
C VAL A 313 15.53 0.93 -13.16
N PRO A 314 15.30 0.19 -14.25
CA PRO A 314 16.37 -0.49 -14.95
C PRO A 314 17.49 0.50 -15.29
N LEU A 315 18.72 0.12 -15.03
CA LEU A 315 19.90 0.91 -15.36
C LEU A 315 20.05 2.26 -14.59
N PHE A 316 19.29 2.52 -13.52
CA PHE A 316 19.39 3.77 -12.75
C PHE A 316 20.84 4.13 -12.44
N TRP A 317 21.61 3.24 -11.82
CA TRP A 317 22.98 3.52 -11.43
C TRP A 317 23.90 3.78 -12.62
N LYS A 318 23.67 3.09 -13.75
CA LYS A 318 24.42 3.34 -14.97
C LYS A 318 24.16 4.74 -15.52
N THR A 319 22.90 5.17 -15.53
CA THR A 319 22.48 6.52 -15.95
C THR A 319 23.00 7.57 -14.97
N PHE A 320 22.84 7.36 -13.66
CA PHE A 320 23.28 8.28 -12.62
C PHE A 320 24.81 8.54 -12.68
N HIS A 321 25.62 7.49 -12.79
CA HIS A 321 27.08 7.64 -12.82
C HIS A 321 27.62 8.32 -14.09
N ARG A 322 26.82 8.43 -15.13
CA ARG A 322 27.18 9.09 -16.41
C ARG A 322 26.53 10.45 -16.58
N GLY A 323 25.43 10.68 -15.88
CA GLY A 323 24.62 11.88 -16.01
C GLY A 323 25.18 13.08 -15.23
N ASP A 324 24.71 14.26 -15.60
CA ASP A 324 25.03 15.51 -14.89
C ASP A 324 24.07 15.69 -13.70
N CYS A 325 24.42 15.06 -12.57
CA CYS A 325 23.65 15.13 -11.34
C CYS A 325 24.51 15.58 -10.17
N THR A 326 24.10 16.62 -9.47
CA THR A 326 24.70 17.07 -8.21
C THR A 326 23.78 16.74 -7.04
N VAL A 327 24.26 15.96 -6.08
CA VAL A 327 23.48 15.58 -4.89
C VAL A 327 23.81 16.52 -3.73
N HIS A 328 22.78 17.12 -3.14
CA HIS A 328 22.87 18.00 -1.98
C HIS A 328 22.20 17.33 -0.77
N ARG A 329 22.98 17.11 0.31
CA ARG A 329 22.48 16.59 1.60
C ARG A 329 22.21 17.76 2.54
N THR A 330 21.09 18.47 2.28
CA THR A 330 20.70 19.69 3.01
C THR A 330 19.24 20.01 2.71
N ASP A 331 18.74 21.10 3.30
CA ASP A 331 17.41 21.65 3.04
C ASP A 331 17.47 22.94 2.20
N ILE A 332 16.35 23.31 1.59
CA ILE A 332 16.15 24.62 0.96
C ILE A 332 16.00 25.67 2.06
N ALA A 333 16.74 26.77 1.94
CA ALA A 333 16.60 27.95 2.78
C ALA A 333 15.57 28.93 2.20
N SER A 334 15.69 29.23 0.91
CA SER A 334 14.75 30.11 0.19
C SER A 334 14.78 29.87 -1.33
N LEU A 335 13.77 30.38 -2.02
CA LEU A 335 13.63 30.41 -3.47
C LEU A 335 13.54 31.87 -3.90
N ASP A 336 14.56 32.38 -4.62
CA ASP A 336 14.74 33.81 -4.85
C ASP A 336 15.06 34.13 -6.31
N ASN A 337 14.93 35.44 -6.64
CA ASN A 337 15.49 36.08 -7.85
C ASN A 337 15.22 35.32 -9.16
N GLY A 338 13.97 35.05 -9.45
CA GLY A 338 13.53 34.36 -10.67
C GLY A 338 13.71 32.84 -10.59
N ASN A 339 14.95 32.34 -10.53
CA ASN A 339 15.22 30.91 -10.60
C ASN A 339 16.31 30.39 -9.64
N VAL A 340 16.67 31.16 -8.61
CA VAL A 340 17.73 30.80 -7.66
C VAL A 340 17.17 29.98 -6.51
N VAL A 341 17.80 28.84 -6.25
CA VAL A 341 17.57 27.99 -5.08
C VAL A 341 18.72 28.21 -4.10
N ASN A 342 18.43 28.68 -2.89
CA ASN A 342 19.40 28.82 -1.81
C ASN A 342 19.25 27.67 -0.83
N LEU A 343 20.36 27.05 -0.48
CA LEU A 343 20.42 25.92 0.43
C LEU A 343 20.86 26.37 1.84
N LYS A 344 20.46 25.63 2.87
CA LYS A 344 20.82 25.93 4.27
C LYS A 344 22.30 25.80 4.56
N ASN A 345 23.06 25.08 3.74
CA ASN A 345 24.52 24.97 3.85
C ASN A 345 25.29 26.14 3.19
N GLY A 346 24.57 27.16 2.67
CA GLY A 346 25.12 28.33 2.01
C GLY A 346 25.39 28.20 0.51
N GLU A 347 25.20 27.01 -0.06
CA GLU A 347 25.26 26.83 -1.52
C GLU A 347 24.02 27.42 -2.20
N SER A 348 24.19 27.88 -3.44
CA SER A 348 23.08 28.33 -4.30
C SER A 348 23.32 27.92 -5.74
N PHE A 349 22.23 27.72 -6.49
CA PHE A 349 22.26 27.40 -7.91
C PHE A 349 20.95 27.85 -8.59
N GLN A 350 20.97 27.88 -9.92
CA GLN A 350 19.81 28.20 -10.74
C GLN A 350 19.10 26.93 -11.21
N THR A 351 17.80 26.97 -11.36
CA THR A 351 16.97 25.88 -11.85
C THR A 351 15.81 26.38 -12.68
N ASP A 352 15.52 25.71 -13.79
CA ASP A 352 14.36 26.05 -14.65
C ASP A 352 13.07 25.45 -14.08
N TYR A 353 13.18 24.34 -13.31
CA TYR A 353 12.05 23.57 -12.84
C TYR A 353 12.32 22.89 -11.50
N ILE A 354 11.34 22.83 -10.62
CA ILE A 354 11.41 22.06 -9.37
C ILE A 354 10.36 20.96 -9.39
N VAL A 355 10.79 19.71 -9.19
CA VAL A 355 9.90 18.56 -8.98
C VAL A 355 10.01 18.11 -7.54
N MET A 356 8.92 18.28 -6.79
CA MET A 356 8.81 17.88 -5.40
C MET A 356 8.43 16.39 -5.32
N CYS A 357 9.37 15.54 -4.92
CA CYS A 357 9.15 14.13 -4.60
C CYS A 357 9.04 13.96 -3.08
N THR A 358 8.24 14.79 -2.46
CA THR A 358 8.17 15.00 -1.01
C THR A 358 7.19 14.06 -0.31
N GLY A 359 6.60 13.14 -1.08
CA GLY A 359 5.70 12.12 -0.60
C GLY A 359 4.24 12.57 -0.53
N PHE A 360 3.44 11.76 0.13
CA PHE A 360 2.00 11.90 0.17
C PHE A 360 1.50 11.80 1.61
N ASP A 361 0.38 12.44 1.85
CA ASP A 361 -0.49 12.22 2.99
C ASP A 361 -1.73 11.42 2.57
N LYS A 362 -2.46 10.92 3.55
CA LYS A 362 -3.72 10.22 3.34
C LYS A 362 -4.84 11.25 3.15
N SER A 363 -5.82 10.95 2.32
CA SER A 363 -6.94 11.84 2.02
C SER A 363 -8.06 11.76 3.08
N PHE A 364 -7.70 11.94 4.36
CA PHE A 364 -8.68 11.93 5.46
C PHE A 364 -9.30 13.30 5.76
N GLN A 365 -8.84 14.36 5.11
CA GLN A 365 -9.33 15.73 5.30
C GLN A 365 -10.81 15.91 4.92
N VAL A 366 -11.38 14.97 4.20
CA VAL A 366 -12.82 14.93 3.89
C VAL A 366 -13.69 14.59 5.11
N PHE A 367 -13.10 13.99 6.15
CA PHE A 367 -13.74 13.76 7.44
C PHE A 367 -13.46 14.96 8.36
N SER A 368 -14.46 15.39 9.15
CA SER A 368 -14.21 16.41 10.18
C SER A 368 -13.20 15.89 11.21
N GLU A 369 -12.59 16.77 11.98
CA GLU A 369 -11.59 16.38 12.99
C GLU A 369 -12.19 15.42 14.03
N GLU A 370 -13.41 15.71 14.50
CA GLU A 370 -14.15 14.86 15.44
C GLU A 370 -14.41 13.47 14.85
N LEU A 371 -14.82 13.43 13.56
CA LEU A 371 -15.05 12.16 12.88
C LEU A 371 -13.73 11.39 12.63
N GLN A 372 -12.63 12.08 12.35
CA GLN A 372 -11.30 11.46 12.26
C GLN A 372 -10.87 10.84 13.60
N GLN A 373 -11.16 11.49 14.72
CA GLN A 373 -10.90 10.94 16.08
C GLN A 373 -11.79 9.72 16.34
N GLU A 374 -13.09 9.80 16.04
CA GLU A 374 -14.02 8.68 16.17
C GLU A 374 -13.60 7.47 15.33
N LEU A 375 -13.14 7.72 14.11
CA LEU A 375 -12.71 6.69 13.17
C LEU A 375 -11.27 6.20 13.40
N GLY A 376 -10.55 6.72 14.38
CA GLY A 376 -9.20 6.28 14.72
C GLY A 376 -8.09 6.72 13.73
N PHE A 377 -8.33 7.77 12.96
CA PHE A 377 -7.31 8.41 12.12
C PHE A 377 -6.46 9.43 12.87
N LEU A 378 -7.05 10.09 13.86
CA LEU A 378 -6.40 11.02 14.77
C LEU A 378 -6.45 10.51 16.21
N PRO A 379 -5.49 10.90 17.07
CA PRO A 379 -5.60 10.68 18.49
C PRO A 379 -6.87 11.35 19.03
N ASN A 380 -7.56 10.67 19.94
CA ASN A 380 -8.64 11.25 20.71
C ASN A 380 -8.11 11.52 22.14
N PRO A 381 -8.06 12.78 22.60
CA PRO A 381 -7.52 13.12 23.92
C PRO A 381 -8.20 12.37 25.07
N GLU A 382 -9.49 12.04 24.95
CA GLU A 382 -10.23 11.28 25.96
C GLU A 382 -9.75 9.82 26.10
N GLU A 383 -9.07 9.30 25.08
CA GLU A 383 -8.56 7.93 25.01
C GLU A 383 -7.02 7.85 25.17
N ASP A 384 -6.33 8.97 25.31
CA ASP A 384 -4.86 9.00 25.30
C ASP A 384 -4.24 8.15 26.42
N GLU A 385 -4.80 8.17 27.63
CA GLU A 385 -4.33 7.34 28.76
C GLU A 385 -4.47 5.84 28.45
N LYS A 386 -5.62 5.43 27.88
CA LYS A 386 -5.86 4.05 27.46
C LYS A 386 -4.83 3.61 26.41
N TRP A 387 -4.63 4.43 25.37
CA TRP A 387 -3.70 4.09 24.29
C TRP A 387 -2.23 4.14 24.72
N ALA A 388 -1.89 5.00 25.68
CA ALA A 388 -0.55 5.00 26.30
C ALA A 388 -0.28 3.69 27.04
N LYS A 389 -1.24 3.22 27.86
CA LYS A 389 -1.13 1.94 28.56
C LYS A 389 -1.03 0.74 27.60
N LEU A 390 -1.90 0.69 26.59
CA LEU A 390 -1.83 -0.34 25.54
C LEU A 390 -0.48 -0.32 24.81
N GLY A 391 0.07 0.86 24.54
CA GLY A 391 1.39 1.02 23.94
C GLY A 391 2.52 0.48 24.82
N GLU A 392 2.49 0.71 26.13
CA GLU A 392 3.48 0.16 27.07
C GLU A 392 3.41 -1.38 27.16
N GLU A 393 2.20 -1.94 27.17
CA GLU A 393 2.00 -3.39 27.17
C GLU A 393 2.47 -3.99 25.84
N ALA A 394 2.10 -3.38 24.71
CA ALA A 394 2.53 -3.77 23.37
C ALA A 394 4.06 -3.70 23.21
N GLU A 395 4.72 -2.70 23.82
CA GLU A 395 6.18 -2.61 23.78
C GLU A 395 6.85 -3.82 24.45
N LYS A 396 6.34 -4.25 25.61
CA LYS A 396 6.84 -5.44 26.30
C LYS A 396 6.65 -6.70 25.46
N THR A 397 5.45 -6.86 24.87
CA THR A 397 5.11 -7.99 23.98
C THR A 397 6.02 -8.03 22.76
N VAL A 398 6.15 -6.92 22.03
CA VAL A 398 7.01 -6.85 20.83
C VAL A 398 8.47 -7.10 21.19
N ASP A 399 8.95 -6.57 22.29
CA ASP A 399 10.33 -6.76 22.76
C ASP A 399 10.61 -8.19 23.20
N GLU A 400 9.62 -8.87 23.73
CA GLU A 400 9.72 -10.29 24.08
C GLU A 400 9.72 -11.16 22.83
N LEU A 401 8.75 -10.96 21.93
CA LEU A 401 8.59 -11.76 20.71
C LEU A 401 9.69 -11.50 19.69
N LEU A 402 10.15 -10.27 19.56
CA LEU A 402 11.10 -9.81 18.55
C LEU A 402 12.31 -9.07 19.18
N PRO A 403 13.12 -9.72 20.02
CA PRO A 403 14.17 -9.08 20.81
C PRO A 403 15.26 -8.38 19.98
N TYR A 404 15.38 -8.67 18.70
CA TYR A 404 16.30 -7.97 17.78
C TYR A 404 15.89 -6.50 17.60
N LEU A 405 14.59 -6.18 17.69
CA LEU A 405 14.06 -4.83 17.49
C LEU A 405 14.22 -3.91 18.71
N LYS A 406 14.67 -4.44 19.88
CA LYS A 406 14.93 -3.65 21.08
C LYS A 406 15.93 -2.52 20.89
N LYS A 407 16.91 -2.74 20.02
CA LYS A 407 18.03 -1.80 19.78
C LYS A 407 17.95 -1.26 18.37
N SER A 408 17.13 -0.22 18.18
CA SER A 408 17.18 0.54 16.94
C SER A 408 18.56 1.26 16.82
N PRO A 409 19.19 1.24 15.64
CA PRO A 409 20.40 2.02 15.39
C PRO A 409 20.13 3.53 15.29
N PHE A 410 18.87 3.91 15.24
CA PHE A 410 18.42 5.31 15.22
C PHE A 410 17.99 5.70 16.61
N GLY A 411 18.56 6.78 17.16
CA GLY A 411 18.07 7.37 18.40
C GLY A 411 16.64 7.87 18.23
N GLU A 412 15.86 7.83 19.30
CA GLU A 412 14.42 8.16 19.31
C GLU A 412 14.09 9.54 18.72
N LYS A 413 14.97 10.50 18.82
CA LYS A 413 14.76 11.90 18.40
C LYS A 413 14.86 12.17 16.90
N LYS A 414 15.42 11.28 16.10
CA LYS A 414 15.75 11.60 14.69
C LYS A 414 14.54 11.79 13.79
N PHE A 415 13.37 11.26 14.15
CA PHE A 415 12.17 11.25 13.31
C PHE A 415 10.95 11.95 13.91
N GLU A 416 11.16 12.71 14.99
CA GLU A 416 10.10 13.48 15.68
C GLU A 416 9.72 14.79 14.97
N ARG A 417 10.33 15.09 13.82
CA ARG A 417 10.05 16.33 13.10
C ARG A 417 8.57 16.41 12.72
N GLU A 418 7.94 17.48 13.13
CA GLU A 418 6.62 17.84 12.65
C GLU A 418 6.66 18.06 11.14
N LEU A 419 5.86 17.29 10.42
CA LEU A 419 5.68 17.51 8.99
C LEU A 419 4.61 18.58 8.82
N THR A 420 4.93 19.58 7.99
CA THR A 420 3.97 20.60 7.58
C THR A 420 3.79 20.56 6.07
N ALA A 421 2.55 20.69 5.62
CA ALA A 421 2.22 20.92 4.22
C ALA A 421 1.35 22.15 4.11
N GLY A 422 1.74 23.10 3.27
CA GLY A 422 1.02 24.37 3.12
C GLY A 422 0.81 25.14 4.42
N GLY A 423 1.77 25.01 5.39
CA GLY A 423 1.68 25.63 6.72
C GLY A 423 0.79 24.88 7.72
N ARG A 424 0.20 23.74 7.36
CA ARG A 424 -0.57 22.89 8.28
C ARG A 424 0.34 21.81 8.85
N LYS A 425 0.20 21.54 10.14
CA LYS A 425 0.80 20.38 10.79
C LYS A 425 0.14 19.12 10.22
N LEU A 426 0.92 18.24 9.61
CA LEU A 426 0.43 16.93 9.20
C LEU A 426 0.36 16.03 10.45
N LEU A 427 -0.83 15.71 10.87
CA LEU A 427 -1.09 14.80 11.97
C LEU A 427 -0.99 13.37 11.42
N HIS A 428 0.21 12.81 11.41
CA HIS A 428 0.39 11.39 11.18
C HIS A 428 0.34 10.66 12.52
N GLY A 429 -0.82 10.11 12.83
CA GLY A 429 -0.96 9.17 13.93
C GLY A 429 -0.82 7.73 13.43
N PRO A 430 -0.46 6.79 14.30
CA PRO A 430 -0.63 5.37 14.01
C PRO A 430 -2.11 5.11 13.72
N SER A 431 -2.38 4.26 12.71
CA SER A 431 -3.75 3.85 12.38
C SER A 431 -4.33 3.03 13.52
N ARG A 432 -5.49 3.42 14.06
CA ARG A 432 -6.21 2.67 15.11
C ARG A 432 -7.24 1.71 14.52
N HIS A 433 -6.88 1.01 13.44
CA HIS A 433 -7.77 0.10 12.70
C HIS A 433 -7.35 -1.35 12.89
N TYR A 434 -8.29 -2.19 13.35
CA TYR A 434 -8.10 -3.64 13.41
C TYR A 434 -7.94 -4.19 12.00
N ARG A 435 -6.98 -5.07 11.82
CA ARG A 435 -6.56 -5.59 10.50
C ARG A 435 -6.29 -4.49 9.46
N ARG A 436 -6.07 -3.25 9.89
CA ARG A 436 -5.92 -2.06 9.00
C ARG A 436 -7.14 -1.82 8.11
N LEU A 437 -8.32 -2.28 8.53
CA LEU A 437 -9.56 -2.26 7.75
C LEU A 437 -10.75 -1.65 8.49
N ILE A 438 -10.91 -1.90 9.79
CA ILE A 438 -12.11 -1.51 10.53
C ILE A 438 -11.79 -0.80 11.85
N VAL A 439 -12.74 -0.02 12.35
CA VAL A 439 -12.65 0.70 13.62
C VAL A 439 -13.12 -0.22 14.77
N PRO A 440 -12.26 -0.60 15.74
CA PRO A 440 -12.60 -1.53 16.81
C PRO A 440 -13.87 -1.15 17.57
N LYS A 441 -13.97 0.13 17.97
CA LYS A 441 -15.11 0.65 18.74
C LYS A 441 -16.44 0.51 17.99
N LEU A 442 -16.47 0.85 16.71
CA LEU A 442 -17.69 0.73 15.88
C LEU A 442 -18.06 -0.73 15.66
N ALA A 443 -17.07 -1.56 15.34
CA ALA A 443 -17.28 -2.99 15.12
C ALA A 443 -17.84 -3.72 16.35
N ALA A 444 -17.34 -3.38 17.55
CA ALA A 444 -17.83 -3.92 18.83
C ALA A 444 -19.27 -3.48 19.14
N GLN A 445 -19.71 -2.34 18.62
CA GLN A 445 -21.10 -1.87 18.74
C GLN A 445 -22.03 -2.50 17.68
N GLY A 446 -21.49 -3.40 16.83
CA GLY A 446 -22.23 -4.02 15.76
C GLY A 446 -22.33 -3.17 14.47
N ASP A 447 -21.67 -2.02 14.43
CA ASP A 447 -21.63 -1.19 13.23
C ASP A 447 -20.72 -1.83 12.17
N ARG A 448 -21.34 -2.21 11.06
CA ARG A 448 -20.70 -2.85 9.91
C ARG A 448 -20.88 -1.98 8.66
N SER A 449 -20.83 -0.65 8.83
CA SER A 449 -21.13 0.30 7.75
C SER A 449 -19.92 0.82 7.02
N VAL A 450 -18.69 0.60 7.51
CA VAL A 450 -17.48 1.17 6.89
C VAL A 450 -16.26 0.26 6.94
N THR A 451 -15.49 0.28 5.85
CA THR A 451 -14.14 -0.32 5.78
C THR A 451 -13.16 0.61 5.05
N PHE A 452 -11.86 0.45 5.36
CA PHE A 452 -10.77 1.29 4.87
C PHE A 452 -9.67 0.47 4.16
N PRO A 453 -9.95 -0.19 3.01
CA PRO A 453 -8.93 -0.95 2.30
C PRO A 453 -7.88 -0.04 1.65
N GLY A 454 -6.63 -0.53 1.57
CA GLY A 454 -5.55 0.16 0.87
C GLY A 454 -4.72 1.14 1.71
N PHE A 455 -4.96 1.23 3.02
CA PHE A 455 -4.15 2.06 3.91
C PHE A 455 -2.97 1.32 4.55
N ILE A 456 -2.49 0.29 3.89
CA ILE A 456 -1.29 -0.45 4.21
C ILE A 456 -0.29 -0.36 3.04
N HIS A 457 0.97 -0.07 3.34
CA HIS A 457 2.03 -0.08 2.34
C HIS A 457 2.59 -1.48 2.19
N SER A 458 2.42 -2.06 1.01
CA SER A 458 2.90 -3.39 0.65
C SER A 458 3.47 -3.39 -0.77
N ILE A 459 4.47 -4.22 -1.03
CA ILE A 459 4.96 -4.45 -2.39
C ILE A 459 4.09 -5.44 -3.18
N PHE A 460 3.22 -6.18 -2.51
CA PHE A 460 2.34 -7.19 -3.12
C PHE A 460 0.89 -6.69 -3.18
N THR A 461 0.75 -5.45 -3.62
CA THR A 461 -0.52 -4.69 -3.58
C THR A 461 -1.73 -5.45 -4.11
N PRO A 462 -1.72 -6.10 -5.31
CA PRO A 462 -2.93 -6.73 -5.84
C PRO A 462 -3.49 -7.83 -4.94
N THR A 463 -2.63 -8.77 -4.49
CA THR A 463 -3.07 -9.88 -3.63
C THR A 463 -3.49 -9.41 -2.24
N VAL A 464 -2.80 -8.41 -1.68
CA VAL A 464 -3.20 -7.76 -0.42
C VAL A 464 -4.57 -7.10 -0.58
N SER A 465 -4.79 -6.36 -1.69
CA SER A 465 -6.07 -5.71 -1.98
C SER A 465 -7.21 -6.72 -2.12
N GLU A 466 -6.95 -7.83 -2.81
CA GLU A 466 -7.92 -8.93 -3.01
C GLU A 466 -8.30 -9.58 -1.67
N THR A 467 -7.32 -9.83 -0.81
CA THR A 467 -7.55 -10.41 0.51
C THR A 467 -8.28 -9.43 1.44
N GLN A 468 -7.92 -8.14 1.40
CA GLN A 468 -8.63 -7.09 2.13
C GLN A 468 -10.08 -6.93 1.65
N ALA A 469 -10.32 -7.04 0.34
CA ALA A 469 -11.66 -6.98 -0.24
C ALA A 469 -12.54 -8.15 0.24
N LEU A 470 -11.99 -9.37 0.28
CA LEU A 470 -12.71 -10.54 0.79
C LEU A 470 -13.04 -10.39 2.27
N TRP A 471 -12.05 -10.04 3.10
CA TRP A 471 -12.24 -9.84 4.54
C TRP A 471 -13.21 -8.70 4.84
N GLY A 472 -13.03 -7.54 4.17
CA GLY A 472 -13.89 -6.37 4.36
C GLY A 472 -15.33 -6.60 3.90
N THR A 473 -15.54 -7.32 2.79
CA THR A 473 -16.88 -7.71 2.33
C THR A 473 -17.54 -8.65 3.32
N ALA A 474 -16.82 -9.66 3.81
CA ALA A 474 -17.34 -10.57 4.83
C ALA A 474 -17.77 -9.83 6.10
N PHE A 475 -16.98 -8.86 6.54
CA PHE A 475 -17.34 -7.99 7.67
C PHE A 475 -18.57 -7.13 7.40
N LEU A 476 -18.62 -6.41 6.28
CA LEU A 476 -19.74 -5.52 5.93
C LEU A 476 -21.07 -6.26 5.80
N LEU A 477 -21.04 -7.50 5.33
CA LEU A 477 -22.22 -8.35 5.17
C LEU A 477 -22.58 -9.16 6.42
N GLY A 478 -21.81 -9.04 7.52
CA GLY A 478 -22.05 -9.80 8.74
C GLY A 478 -21.76 -11.29 8.64
N LEU A 479 -20.93 -11.69 7.67
CA LEU A 479 -20.55 -13.09 7.42
C LEU A 479 -19.30 -13.51 8.22
N HIS A 480 -18.65 -12.55 8.87
CA HIS A 480 -17.45 -12.75 9.70
C HIS A 480 -17.59 -12.03 11.02
N ASP A 481 -17.44 -12.77 12.11
CA ASP A 481 -17.40 -12.21 13.46
C ASP A 481 -15.99 -11.67 13.76
N VAL A 482 -15.93 -10.61 14.55
CA VAL A 482 -14.68 -9.99 15.00
C VAL A 482 -14.51 -10.19 16.52
N PRO A 483 -13.27 -10.18 17.02
CA PRO A 483 -12.99 -10.27 18.45
C PRO A 483 -13.60 -9.14 19.28
N SER A 484 -13.46 -9.20 20.59
CA SER A 484 -13.85 -8.11 21.49
C SER A 484 -13.11 -6.80 21.16
N GLN A 485 -13.65 -5.67 21.61
CA GLN A 485 -13.00 -4.37 21.39
C GLN A 485 -11.58 -4.36 21.98
N GLU A 486 -11.41 -4.93 23.17
CA GLU A 486 -10.15 -4.99 23.89
C GLU A 486 -9.10 -5.80 23.11
N GLU A 487 -9.47 -6.96 22.58
CA GLU A 487 -8.57 -7.79 21.77
C GLU A 487 -8.18 -7.10 20.45
N MET A 488 -9.12 -6.43 19.80
CA MET A 488 -8.85 -5.66 18.58
C MET A 488 -7.91 -4.48 18.86
N GLU A 489 -8.12 -3.74 19.94
CA GLU A 489 -7.28 -2.60 20.31
C GLU A 489 -5.88 -3.03 20.74
N GLN A 490 -5.76 -4.17 21.43
CA GLN A 490 -4.47 -4.77 21.77
C GLN A 490 -3.66 -5.11 20.51
N GLU A 491 -4.26 -5.79 19.54
CA GLU A 491 -3.61 -6.08 18.25
C GLU A 491 -3.18 -4.81 17.52
N VAL A 492 -4.02 -3.78 17.54
CA VAL A 492 -3.70 -2.47 16.94
C VAL A 492 -2.48 -1.84 17.62
N ALA A 493 -2.41 -1.89 18.95
CA ALA A 493 -1.27 -1.35 19.71
C ALA A 493 0.02 -2.12 19.43
N GLU A 494 -0.04 -3.45 19.40
CA GLU A 494 1.11 -4.31 19.06
C GLU A 494 1.62 -4.07 17.64
N TRP A 495 0.72 -3.98 16.66
CA TRP A 495 1.08 -3.65 15.29
C TRP A 495 1.75 -2.28 15.18
N ASN A 496 1.15 -1.25 15.78
CA ASN A 496 1.68 0.11 15.73
C ASN A 496 3.05 0.22 16.40
N THR A 497 3.24 -0.44 17.53
CA THR A 497 4.51 -0.52 18.23
C THR A 497 5.55 -1.25 17.38
N TRP A 498 5.18 -2.39 16.81
CA TRP A 498 6.07 -3.14 15.93
C TRP A 498 6.48 -2.35 14.68
N THR A 499 5.53 -1.72 13.95
CA THR A 499 5.88 -0.93 12.76
C THR A 499 6.77 0.26 13.11
N GLY A 500 6.54 0.90 14.25
CA GLY A 500 7.38 1.98 14.76
C GLY A 500 8.82 1.54 15.07
N LYS A 501 9.01 0.32 15.60
CA LYS A 501 10.33 -0.26 15.87
C LYS A 501 11.00 -0.82 14.61
N ARG A 502 10.24 -1.47 13.74
CA ARG A 502 10.74 -2.19 12.56
C ARG A 502 11.05 -1.26 11.39
N TYR A 503 10.19 -0.30 11.13
CA TYR A 503 10.25 0.67 10.03
C TYR A 503 10.39 2.08 10.58
N VAL A 504 11.49 2.35 11.26
CA VAL A 504 11.70 3.47 12.20
C VAL A 504 11.21 4.83 11.70
N ALA A 505 11.47 5.18 10.44
CA ALA A 505 11.08 6.49 9.90
C ALA A 505 9.66 6.52 9.30
N GLN A 506 9.17 5.40 8.82
CA GLN A 506 7.92 5.32 8.06
C GLN A 506 6.79 4.67 8.86
N GLY A 507 7.12 3.68 9.70
CA GLY A 507 6.13 2.90 10.43
C GLY A 507 5.31 3.70 11.46
N ARG A 508 5.81 4.85 11.89
CA ARG A 508 5.06 5.79 12.73
C ARG A 508 4.00 6.58 11.96
N LYS A 509 4.14 6.69 10.65
CA LYS A 509 3.25 7.46 9.76
C LYS A 509 2.25 6.58 9.04
N HIS A 510 2.65 5.36 8.74
CA HIS A 510 1.93 4.46 7.87
C HIS A 510 1.94 3.05 8.43
N ALA A 511 0.90 2.28 8.15
CA ALA A 511 0.94 0.85 8.35
C ALA A 511 1.81 0.22 7.24
N TYR A 512 2.94 -0.35 7.63
CA TYR A 512 3.90 -0.98 6.71
C TYR A 512 3.84 -2.50 6.82
N ALA A 513 3.85 -3.18 5.68
CA ALA A 513 4.03 -4.61 5.54
C ALA A 513 4.87 -4.91 4.29
N ILE A 514 6.07 -4.30 4.22
CA ILE A 514 6.94 -4.38 3.03
C ILE A 514 7.47 -5.79 2.84
N TYR A 515 8.03 -6.40 3.89
CA TYR A 515 8.48 -7.80 3.88
C TYR A 515 7.43 -8.75 4.46
N ASP A 516 6.39 -8.20 5.08
CA ASP A 516 5.44 -8.87 5.95
C ASP A 516 4.10 -9.11 5.26
N PHE A 517 4.02 -8.88 3.95
CA PHE A 517 2.76 -9.02 3.21
C PHE A 517 2.22 -10.45 3.22
N LEU A 518 3.07 -11.49 3.18
CA LEU A 518 2.61 -12.87 3.30
C LEU A 518 2.03 -13.17 4.68
N PRO A 519 2.71 -12.84 5.82
CA PRO A 519 2.09 -12.91 7.13
C PRO A 519 0.77 -12.14 7.24
N TYR A 520 0.67 -10.97 6.63
CA TYR A 520 -0.56 -10.19 6.63
C TYR A 520 -1.70 -10.87 5.86
N ILE A 521 -1.41 -11.38 4.66
CA ILE A 521 -2.37 -12.18 3.88
C ILE A 521 -2.81 -13.41 4.69
N ASP A 522 -1.87 -14.13 5.30
CA ASP A 522 -2.15 -15.30 6.12
C ASP A 522 -3.06 -14.96 7.31
N THR A 523 -2.84 -13.81 7.96
CA THR A 523 -3.67 -13.34 9.06
C THR A 523 -5.10 -13.10 8.61
N LEU A 524 -5.31 -12.38 7.50
CA LEU A 524 -6.66 -12.13 6.98
C LEU A 524 -7.37 -13.40 6.51
N LEU A 525 -6.67 -14.30 5.83
CA LEU A 525 -7.23 -15.58 5.40
C LEU A 525 -7.51 -16.50 6.59
N GLY A 526 -6.63 -16.49 7.61
CA GLY A 526 -6.81 -17.25 8.85
C GLY A 526 -8.08 -16.84 9.60
N ASP A 527 -8.34 -15.53 9.73
CA ASP A 527 -9.57 -15.01 10.33
C ASP A 527 -10.83 -15.59 9.65
N LEU A 528 -10.78 -15.73 8.33
CA LEU A 528 -11.88 -16.26 7.51
C LEU A 528 -11.96 -17.80 7.49
N GLY A 529 -10.96 -18.48 8.06
CA GLY A 529 -10.85 -19.95 7.97
C GLY A 529 -10.49 -20.45 6.57
N VAL A 530 -9.88 -19.59 5.75
CA VAL A 530 -9.40 -19.91 4.41
C VAL A 530 -7.95 -20.40 4.48
N LYS A 531 -7.60 -21.32 3.61
CA LYS A 531 -6.26 -21.93 3.58
C LYS A 531 -5.17 -20.87 3.36
N THR A 532 -4.21 -20.80 4.28
CA THR A 532 -3.09 -19.85 4.24
C THR A 532 -1.86 -20.42 3.52
N TYR A 533 -1.54 -21.70 3.77
CA TYR A 533 -0.38 -22.36 3.18
C TYR A 533 -0.75 -23.02 1.85
N ARG A 534 -0.28 -22.44 0.74
CA ARG A 534 -0.73 -22.79 -0.62
C ARG A 534 0.18 -23.79 -1.35
N LYS A 535 1.41 -24.01 -0.87
CA LYS A 535 2.38 -24.91 -1.54
C LYS A 535 2.40 -26.31 -0.91
N LYS A 536 2.78 -27.31 -1.72
CA LYS A 536 2.99 -28.67 -1.25
C LYS A 536 4.45 -28.84 -0.81
N GLY A 537 4.65 -29.35 0.40
CA GLY A 537 5.97 -29.67 0.95
C GLY A 537 6.68 -28.48 1.62
N PHE A 538 7.51 -28.80 2.61
CA PHE A 538 8.19 -27.83 3.48
C PHE A 538 9.15 -26.91 2.72
N PHE A 539 10.05 -27.48 1.91
CA PHE A 539 11.07 -26.69 1.21
C PHE A 539 10.48 -25.75 0.16
N SER A 540 9.52 -26.22 -0.66
CA SER A 540 8.85 -25.36 -1.62
C SER A 540 8.00 -24.28 -0.92
N GLY A 541 7.36 -24.62 0.19
CA GLY A 541 6.62 -23.68 0.99
C GLY A 541 7.48 -22.54 1.54
N LEU A 542 8.72 -22.83 1.93
CA LEU A 542 9.61 -21.86 2.53
C LEU A 542 10.39 -21.03 1.50
N PHE A 543 10.92 -21.66 0.44
CA PHE A 543 11.90 -21.05 -0.47
C PHE A 543 11.37 -20.77 -1.89
N ALA A 544 10.20 -21.27 -2.27
CA ALA A 544 9.60 -20.91 -3.54
C ALA A 544 8.82 -19.59 -3.44
N PRO A 545 8.86 -18.74 -4.49
CA PRO A 545 8.09 -17.50 -4.55
C PRO A 545 6.59 -17.76 -4.38
N ALA A 546 5.90 -16.92 -3.64
CA ALA A 546 4.44 -16.91 -3.62
C ALA A 546 3.94 -16.11 -4.83
N TYR A 547 3.11 -16.74 -5.66
CA TYR A 547 2.48 -16.08 -6.80
C TYR A 547 1.01 -15.78 -6.51
N PRO A 548 0.45 -14.67 -7.04
CA PRO A 548 -0.98 -14.37 -6.92
C PRO A 548 -1.88 -15.54 -7.35
N SER A 549 -1.54 -16.21 -8.44
CA SER A 549 -2.31 -17.36 -8.96
C SER A 549 -2.50 -18.52 -7.96
N GLU A 550 -1.66 -18.62 -6.91
CA GLU A 550 -1.81 -19.61 -5.85
C GLU A 550 -2.99 -19.31 -4.91
N TYR A 551 -3.43 -18.05 -4.89
CA TYR A 551 -4.58 -17.59 -4.09
C TYR A 551 -5.90 -17.64 -4.87
N LYS A 552 -5.85 -18.06 -6.15
CA LYS A 552 -7.07 -18.25 -6.95
C LYS A 552 -8.00 -19.21 -6.24
N GLY A 553 -9.27 -18.82 -6.13
CA GLY A 553 -10.31 -19.64 -5.49
C GLY A 553 -10.49 -19.35 -3.98
N MET A 554 -9.73 -18.45 -3.35
CA MET A 554 -9.90 -18.16 -1.91
C MET A 554 -11.32 -17.68 -1.55
N GLN A 555 -12.00 -16.96 -2.45
CA GLN A 555 -13.39 -16.55 -2.26
C GLN A 555 -14.33 -17.76 -2.24
N GLN A 556 -14.16 -18.71 -3.15
CA GLN A 556 -14.93 -19.95 -3.20
C GLN A 556 -14.66 -20.83 -1.97
N GLU A 557 -13.40 -20.91 -1.51
CA GLU A 557 -13.04 -21.59 -0.27
C GLU A 557 -13.80 -21.00 0.93
N TYR A 558 -13.86 -19.67 1.01
CA TYR A 558 -14.61 -18.99 2.07
C TYR A 558 -16.12 -19.28 2.00
N LEU A 559 -16.74 -19.17 0.83
CA LEU A 559 -18.15 -19.50 0.63
C LEU A 559 -18.47 -20.95 1.01
N GLN A 560 -17.60 -21.91 0.67
CA GLN A 560 -17.74 -23.30 1.08
C GLN A 560 -17.65 -23.47 2.61
N SER A 561 -16.74 -22.74 3.27
CA SER A 561 -16.62 -22.77 4.73
C SER A 561 -17.88 -22.24 5.43
N LEU A 562 -18.54 -21.22 4.86
CA LEU A 562 -19.81 -20.71 5.37
C LEU A 562 -20.93 -21.74 5.24
N GLY A 563 -21.02 -22.42 4.09
CA GLY A 563 -21.99 -23.49 3.88
C GLY A 563 -21.81 -24.68 4.84
N GLN A 564 -20.58 -25.04 5.17
CA GLN A 564 -20.26 -26.08 6.16
C GLN A 564 -20.60 -25.66 7.59
N ARG A 565 -20.43 -24.40 7.95
CA ARG A 565 -20.83 -23.86 9.27
C ARG A 565 -22.34 -23.82 9.44
N ALA A 566 -23.10 -23.66 8.35
CA ALA A 566 -24.55 -23.63 8.35
C ALA A 566 -25.22 -25.04 8.40
N THR A 567 -24.45 -26.12 8.15
CA THR A 567 -24.91 -27.51 8.33
C THR A 567 -24.44 -28.00 9.71
N PRO A 568 -25.36 -28.18 10.70
CA PRO A 568 -25.01 -28.79 11.97
C PRO A 568 -24.53 -30.23 11.74
N ASP A 569 -23.46 -30.61 12.44
CA ASP A 569 -22.94 -31.97 12.44
C ASP A 569 -23.97 -32.93 13.08
N TYR A 570 -24.79 -33.58 12.26
CA TYR A 570 -25.85 -34.50 12.70
C TYR A 570 -25.32 -35.91 13.07
N THR A 571 -24.01 -36.04 13.33
CA THR A 571 -23.39 -37.35 13.64
C THR A 571 -22.81 -37.45 15.06
N ALA A 572 -23.34 -36.72 16.05
CA ALA A 572 -23.03 -37.00 17.45
C ALA A 572 -24.34 -37.13 18.24
N SER A 573 -24.67 -38.35 18.57
CA SER A 573 -25.74 -38.75 19.48
C SER A 573 -25.63 -38.09 20.84
N GLY A 574 -26.73 -37.57 21.36
CA GLY A 574 -26.91 -37.30 22.79
C GLY A 574 -27.40 -35.91 23.13
N SER A 575 -28.69 -35.81 23.36
CA SER A 575 -29.43 -34.84 24.17
C SER A 575 -28.80 -33.48 24.47
N MET A 576 -29.28 -32.46 23.78
CA MET A 576 -29.20 -31.08 24.28
C MET A 576 -30.55 -30.38 24.13
N THR A 577 -31.02 -29.84 25.24
CA THR A 577 -32.17 -28.94 25.36
C THR A 577 -31.93 -27.65 24.56
N PRO A 578 -32.94 -27.09 23.89
CA PRO A 578 -32.76 -25.88 23.08
C PRO A 578 -32.65 -24.64 23.99
N VAL A 579 -31.57 -23.89 23.85
CA VAL A 579 -31.48 -22.53 24.33
C VAL A 579 -32.02 -21.62 23.24
N SER A 580 -33.05 -20.84 23.57
CA SER A 580 -33.69 -19.88 22.68
C SER A 580 -32.72 -18.71 22.41
N ALA A 581 -32.21 -18.59 21.21
CA ALA A 581 -31.59 -17.39 20.70
C ALA A 581 -32.52 -16.76 19.67
N GLY A 582 -33.11 -15.63 20.03
CA GLY A 582 -33.79 -14.77 19.08
C GLY A 582 -32.78 -13.93 18.33
N SER A 583 -32.58 -14.19 17.07
CA SER A 583 -32.05 -13.25 16.09
C SER A 583 -32.54 -13.66 14.71
N ALA A 584 -33.14 -12.70 14.02
CA ALA A 584 -33.62 -12.87 12.66
C ALA A 584 -32.42 -13.02 11.71
N THR A 585 -32.21 -14.22 11.21
CA THR A 585 -31.35 -14.46 10.05
C THR A 585 -32.17 -14.28 8.78
N PRO A 586 -31.71 -13.57 7.75
CA PRO A 586 -32.32 -13.60 6.44
C PRO A 586 -32.10 -15.00 5.85
N SER A 587 -33.19 -15.73 5.59
CA SER A 587 -33.16 -17.00 4.88
C SER A 587 -32.72 -16.78 3.44
N VAL A 588 -31.56 -17.25 3.07
CA VAL A 588 -31.17 -17.43 1.68
C VAL A 588 -31.87 -18.70 1.20
N GLY A 589 -32.88 -18.54 0.38
CA GLY A 589 -33.56 -19.66 -0.27
C GLY A 589 -32.66 -20.42 -1.24
N PRO A 590 -32.87 -21.70 -1.48
CA PRO A 590 -32.01 -22.56 -2.30
C PRO A 590 -31.94 -22.21 -3.79
N ASP A 591 -32.70 -21.21 -4.26
CA ASP A 591 -32.85 -20.90 -5.68
C ASP A 591 -31.94 -19.76 -6.21
N GLY A 592 -31.02 -19.22 -5.40
CA GLY A 592 -30.15 -18.11 -5.77
C GLY A 592 -28.86 -18.46 -6.53
N LEU A 593 -28.57 -19.71 -6.80
CA LEU A 593 -27.41 -20.17 -7.54
C LEU A 593 -27.81 -20.75 -8.92
N SER A 594 -28.29 -19.92 -9.82
CA SER A 594 -28.36 -20.27 -11.24
C SER A 594 -26.99 -20.08 -11.88
N ILE A 595 -26.24 -21.18 -11.99
CA ILE A 595 -25.07 -21.27 -12.84
C ILE A 595 -25.57 -21.19 -14.29
N VAL A 596 -25.36 -20.05 -14.93
CA VAL A 596 -25.49 -19.94 -16.38
C VAL A 596 -24.34 -20.72 -17.01
N LYS A 597 -24.62 -21.97 -17.41
CA LYS A 597 -23.78 -22.68 -18.37
C LYS A 597 -23.97 -22.01 -19.73
N GLN A 598 -22.98 -21.21 -20.15
CA GLN A 598 -22.82 -20.92 -21.56
C GLN A 598 -22.17 -22.13 -22.25
N GLU A 599 -23.01 -22.91 -22.95
CA GLU A 599 -22.55 -23.80 -23.99
C GLU A 599 -22.13 -22.97 -25.21
N ASN A 600 -20.84 -22.80 -25.43
CA ASN A 600 -20.31 -22.32 -26.68
C ASN A 600 -19.96 -23.54 -27.57
N GLY A 601 -20.95 -23.98 -28.33
CA GLY A 601 -20.72 -24.76 -29.53
C GLY A 601 -20.36 -23.81 -30.68
N HIS A 602 -19.12 -23.77 -31.07
CA HIS A 602 -18.69 -23.54 -32.46
C HIS A 602 -17.29 -24.10 -32.67
N THR A 603 -17.27 -25.27 -33.26
CA THR A 603 -16.13 -25.86 -33.97
C THR A 603 -15.87 -25.04 -35.25
N ASN A 604 -14.68 -24.44 -35.35
CA ASN A 604 -14.09 -24.13 -36.63
C ASN A 604 -12.61 -24.50 -36.62
N SER A 605 -12.34 -25.52 -37.42
CA SER A 605 -11.01 -26.00 -37.80
C SER A 605 -10.27 -24.96 -38.62
N VAL A 606 -9.08 -24.55 -38.17
CA VAL A 606 -8.11 -23.87 -39.06
C VAL A 606 -6.81 -24.66 -39.01
N LYS A 607 -6.40 -25.08 -40.21
CA LYS A 607 -5.13 -25.76 -40.50
C LYS A 607 -3.92 -24.86 -40.24
N PRO A 608 -2.77 -25.43 -39.86
CA PRO A 608 -1.54 -24.65 -39.71
C PRO A 608 -0.91 -24.37 -41.08
N LEU A 609 -0.56 -23.11 -41.32
CA LEU A 609 0.34 -22.70 -42.39
C LEU A 609 1.77 -22.69 -41.87
N GLY A 610 2.63 -23.47 -42.55
CA GLY A 610 4.06 -23.48 -42.28
C GLY A 610 4.74 -22.22 -42.84
N PHE A 611 5.81 -21.83 -42.19
CA PHE A 611 6.77 -20.87 -42.74
C PHE A 611 8.20 -21.35 -42.56
N ASN A 612 8.93 -21.12 -43.62
CA ASN A 612 10.39 -21.22 -43.76
C ASN A 612 11.10 -20.24 -42.83
#